data_3ff0a1b526ece95e04f13d5cd0ac0366
#
_entry.id   3ff0a1b526ece95e04f13d5cd0ac0366
#
_cell.length_a   1.000
_cell.length_b   1.000
_cell.length_c   1.000
_cell.angle_alpha   90.00
_cell.angle_beta   90.00
_cell.angle_gamma   90.00
#
_symmetry.space_group_name_H-M   'P 1'
#
loop_
_entity.id
_entity.type
_entity.pdbx_description
1 polymer ?
#
loop_
_entity_poly.entity_id
_entity_poly.type
_entity_poly.pdbx_seq_one_letter_code
_entity_poly.pdbx_strand_id
1 'polypeptide(L)'
;LEGFEDANDFRRGAGVYDKVLHAMDLLHENGLIFGNSVCYTRKNMDAVTSDEFFDLLIEHGSRFAWYFHLMPVGMKAAPELMPTAEQREYIYHRIREVRAKEGGKEIFVMDFQNDGEFVGGCIAGGRNYCHINPKGDVEPCVFIHYSSANIREKSLLECLKQPLFMAYRDGQPFNDNMLRPCPMLENPELLQKMVHETGAHSTDVEEAEPVEHLCGKCEAVSRYASSSPGGGADGHKRGRCRGFEIHCRCAGTGPDSSGAGIYRNG
;
A
#
# COMPACT_ATOMS: atom_id res chain seq x y z
N LEU A 1 15.20 4.06 3.97
CA LEU A 1 15.58 4.98 5.07
C LEU A 1 14.33 5.47 5.79
N GLU A 2 14.48 5.78 7.08
CA GLU A 2 13.39 6.28 7.94
C GLU A 2 13.80 7.57 8.68
N GLY A 3 14.56 8.41 8.02
CA GLY A 3 15.17 9.62 8.52
C GLY A 3 16.71 9.55 8.51
N PHE A 4 17.35 10.42 9.26
CA PHE A 4 18.79 10.40 9.48
C PHE A 4 19.20 9.27 10.43
N GLU A 5 20.48 9.11 10.69
CA GLU A 5 21.07 7.99 11.43
C GLU A 5 20.31 7.62 12.69
N ASP A 6 20.12 8.57 13.61
CA ASP A 6 19.43 8.32 14.90
C ASP A 6 17.99 7.80 14.71
N ALA A 7 17.22 8.43 13.81
CA ALA A 7 15.84 8.07 13.54
C ALA A 7 15.73 6.72 12.82
N ASN A 8 16.61 6.47 11.87
CA ASN A 8 16.67 5.22 11.12
C ASN A 8 17.09 4.06 12.02
N ASP A 9 18.19 4.22 12.73
CA ASP A 9 18.81 3.15 13.50
C ASP A 9 18.03 2.80 14.77
N PHE A 10 17.26 3.76 15.31
CA PHE A 10 16.28 3.49 16.37
C PHE A 10 15.33 2.32 16.01
N ARG A 11 14.89 2.23 14.77
CA ARG A 11 13.91 1.22 14.34
C ARG A 11 14.53 0.08 13.54
N ARG A 12 15.56 0.35 12.77
CA ARG A 12 16.18 -0.62 11.86
C ARG A 12 17.41 -1.31 12.44
N GLY A 13 17.97 -0.77 13.52
CA GLY A 13 19.18 -1.27 14.18
C GLY A 13 20.42 -0.47 13.82
N ALA A 14 21.39 -0.46 14.73
CA ALA A 14 22.60 0.31 14.61
C ALA A 14 23.40 0.00 13.33
N GLY A 15 23.84 1.04 12.64
CA GLY A 15 24.66 0.98 11.42
C GLY A 15 23.86 0.56 10.16
N VAL A 16 22.54 0.49 10.22
CA VAL A 16 21.71 0.23 9.03
C VAL A 16 21.65 1.46 8.15
N TYR A 17 21.68 2.66 8.73
CA TYR A 17 21.70 3.91 7.97
C TYR A 17 22.86 3.95 6.97
N ASP A 18 24.09 3.76 7.42
CA ASP A 18 25.28 3.78 6.57
C ASP A 18 25.24 2.69 5.48
N LYS A 19 24.73 1.50 5.83
CA LYS A 19 24.60 0.40 4.84
C LYS A 19 23.62 0.74 3.73
N VAL A 20 22.53 1.44 4.05
CA VAL A 20 21.54 1.85 3.05
C VAL A 20 22.11 2.96 2.17
N LEU A 21 22.80 3.98 2.74
CA LEU A 21 23.46 5.00 1.94
C LEU A 21 24.51 4.40 0.99
N HIS A 22 25.36 3.51 1.48
CA HIS A 22 26.30 2.80 0.63
C HIS A 22 25.64 2.00 -0.49
N ALA A 23 24.52 1.34 -0.21
CA ALA A 23 23.77 0.62 -1.23
C ALA A 23 23.17 1.57 -2.29
N MET A 24 22.68 2.75 -1.88
CA MET A 24 22.19 3.78 -2.78
C MET A 24 23.32 4.29 -3.70
N ASP A 25 24.51 4.57 -3.15
CA ASP A 25 25.67 5.00 -3.92
C ASP A 25 26.06 3.95 -4.97
N LEU A 26 26.12 2.68 -4.60
CA LEU A 26 26.41 1.58 -5.53
C LEU A 26 25.38 1.49 -6.66
N LEU A 27 24.08 1.66 -6.35
CA LEU A 27 23.04 1.65 -7.37
C LEU A 27 23.18 2.86 -8.31
N HIS A 28 23.46 4.03 -7.76
CA HIS A 28 23.64 5.27 -8.51
C HIS A 28 24.86 5.20 -9.44
N GLU A 29 26.02 4.77 -8.92
CA GLU A 29 27.27 4.60 -9.69
C GLU A 29 27.11 3.61 -10.85
N ASN A 30 26.25 2.60 -10.71
CA ASN A 30 25.95 1.64 -11.77
C ASN A 30 24.79 2.06 -12.69
N GLY A 31 24.29 3.30 -12.57
CA GLY A 31 23.24 3.85 -13.43
C GLY A 31 21.86 3.18 -13.27
N LEU A 32 21.61 2.54 -12.14
CA LEU A 32 20.35 1.86 -11.86
C LEU A 32 19.29 2.84 -11.36
N ILE A 33 18.07 2.70 -11.84
CA ILE A 33 16.93 3.48 -11.34
C ILE A 33 16.40 2.80 -10.07
N PHE A 34 16.36 3.55 -8.97
CA PHE A 34 15.86 3.07 -7.70
C PHE A 34 15.14 4.18 -6.92
N GLY A 35 14.48 3.79 -5.86
CA GLY A 35 13.82 4.68 -4.91
C GLY A 35 13.85 4.11 -3.48
N ASN A 36 13.36 4.91 -2.55
CA ASN A 36 13.34 4.58 -1.13
C ASN A 36 11.90 4.31 -0.65
N SER A 37 11.76 3.29 0.18
CA SER A 37 10.58 3.11 1.02
C SER A 37 10.81 3.79 2.37
N VAL A 38 9.88 4.65 2.77
CA VAL A 38 9.96 5.45 4.00
C VAL A 38 8.72 5.14 4.86
N CYS A 39 8.94 4.49 6.01
CA CYS A 39 7.87 4.32 6.98
C CYS A 39 7.89 5.50 7.95
N TYR A 40 6.86 6.34 7.90
CA TYR A 40 6.73 7.45 8.82
C TYR A 40 5.95 7.07 10.08
N THR A 41 6.42 7.59 11.19
CA THR A 41 5.92 7.35 12.54
C THR A 41 5.74 8.66 13.28
N ARG A 42 5.12 8.62 14.45
CA ARG A 42 5.04 9.79 15.34
C ARG A 42 6.40 10.41 15.68
N LYS A 43 7.46 9.59 15.71
CA LYS A 43 8.79 10.01 16.17
C LYS A 43 9.71 10.56 15.08
N ASN A 44 9.56 10.08 13.84
CA ASN A 44 10.46 10.46 12.75
C ASN A 44 9.83 11.42 11.73
N MET A 45 8.59 11.87 11.96
CA MET A 45 7.85 12.72 11.01
C MET A 45 8.68 13.92 10.56
N ASP A 46 9.22 14.70 11.50
CA ASP A 46 9.99 15.90 11.19
C ASP A 46 11.23 15.58 10.35
N ALA A 47 11.95 14.49 10.68
CA ALA A 47 13.13 14.08 9.96
C ALA A 47 12.81 13.67 8.51
N VAL A 48 11.81 12.79 8.31
CA VAL A 48 11.50 12.24 6.98
C VAL A 48 10.77 13.22 6.05
N THR A 49 10.31 14.35 6.58
CA THR A 49 9.62 15.40 5.81
C THR A 49 10.43 16.68 5.66
N SER A 50 11.63 16.72 6.22
CA SER A 50 12.53 17.87 6.08
C SER A 50 13.07 18.02 4.67
N ASP A 51 13.43 19.23 4.27
CA ASP A 51 14.07 19.49 2.97
C ASP A 51 15.40 18.77 2.88
N GLU A 52 16.16 18.75 3.95
CA GLU A 52 17.46 18.09 4.04
C GLU A 52 17.37 16.58 3.80
N PHE A 53 16.27 15.94 4.23
CA PHE A 53 16.09 14.51 3.97
C PHE A 53 15.76 14.23 2.52
N PHE A 54 14.92 15.02 1.88
CA PHE A 54 14.67 14.91 0.43
C PHE A 54 15.94 15.18 -0.38
N ASP A 55 16.73 16.18 0.01
CA ASP A 55 18.00 16.50 -0.64
C ASP A 55 19.00 15.35 -0.49
N LEU A 56 19.11 14.73 0.69
CA LEU A 56 19.90 13.51 0.92
C LEU A 56 19.49 12.39 -0.05
N LEU A 57 18.20 12.12 -0.20
CA LEU A 57 17.73 11.07 -1.11
C LEU A 57 18.12 11.37 -2.58
N ILE A 58 17.97 12.62 -3.00
CA ILE A 58 18.31 13.09 -4.35
C ILE A 58 19.81 13.00 -4.60
N GLU A 59 20.63 13.46 -3.66
CA GLU A 59 22.10 13.45 -3.74
C GLU A 59 22.64 12.02 -3.89
N HIS A 60 22.05 11.05 -3.18
CA HIS A 60 22.39 9.63 -3.32
C HIS A 60 21.70 8.94 -4.51
N GLY A 61 21.08 9.70 -5.42
CA GLY A 61 20.57 9.21 -6.70
C GLY A 61 19.17 8.60 -6.69
N SER A 62 18.43 8.68 -5.57
CA SER A 62 17.05 8.22 -5.50
C SER A 62 16.14 9.03 -6.44
N ARG A 63 15.31 8.34 -7.25
CA ARG A 63 14.40 8.98 -8.21
C ARG A 63 12.97 9.04 -7.73
N PHE A 64 12.62 8.22 -6.75
CA PHE A 64 11.30 8.24 -6.11
C PHE A 64 11.38 7.84 -4.66
N ALA A 65 10.41 8.26 -3.86
CA ALA A 65 10.23 7.82 -2.48
C ALA A 65 8.79 7.41 -2.25
N TRP A 66 8.59 6.30 -1.58
CA TRP A 66 7.29 5.76 -1.26
C TRP A 66 7.06 5.81 0.24
N TYR A 67 6.20 6.71 0.67
CA TYR A 67 5.89 6.94 2.07
C TYR A 67 4.75 6.03 2.53
N PHE A 68 4.96 5.37 3.65
CA PHE A 68 3.99 4.50 4.30
C PHE A 68 3.75 4.95 5.74
N HIS A 69 2.51 5.08 6.10
CA HIS A 69 2.10 5.17 7.51
C HIS A 69 2.54 3.90 8.25
N LEU A 70 3.03 4.03 9.49
CA LEU A 70 3.28 2.86 10.32
C LEU A 70 1.96 2.09 10.51
N MET A 71 1.95 0.84 10.09
CA MET A 71 0.81 -0.05 10.24
C MET A 71 1.02 -0.95 11.46
N PRO A 72 0.06 -1.02 12.41
CA PRO A 72 0.22 -1.73 13.66
C PRO A 72 -0.07 -3.24 13.52
N VAL A 73 0.63 -3.91 12.59
CA VAL A 73 0.43 -5.32 12.23
C VAL A 73 1.25 -6.24 13.14
N GLY A 74 0.65 -7.35 13.55
CA GLY A 74 1.25 -8.37 14.39
C GLY A 74 1.04 -8.15 15.90
N MET A 75 1.13 -9.24 16.66
CA MET A 75 0.89 -9.24 18.11
C MET A 75 1.84 -8.31 18.90
N LYS A 76 3.05 -8.07 18.38
CA LYS A 76 4.08 -7.23 19.02
C LYS A 76 4.20 -5.84 18.38
N ALA A 77 3.18 -5.40 17.64
CA ALA A 77 3.16 -4.07 17.07
C ALA A 77 3.21 -2.96 18.14
N ALA A 78 3.74 -1.80 17.73
CA ALA A 78 3.88 -0.61 18.58
C ALA A 78 2.90 0.50 18.13
N PRO A 79 1.59 0.40 18.46
CA PRO A 79 0.57 1.35 17.99
C PRO A 79 0.83 2.77 18.50
N GLU A 80 1.57 2.95 19.59
CA GLU A 80 1.98 4.25 20.11
C GLU A 80 2.93 5.03 19.17
N LEU A 81 3.52 4.35 18.20
CA LEU A 81 4.35 4.98 17.16
C LEU A 81 3.53 5.45 15.94
N MET A 82 2.24 5.14 15.89
CA MET A 82 1.39 5.63 14.80
C MET A 82 1.33 7.15 14.81
N PRO A 83 1.38 7.81 13.65
CA PRO A 83 1.24 9.25 13.52
C PRO A 83 -0.08 9.76 14.12
N THR A 84 -0.08 10.98 14.64
CA THR A 84 -1.31 11.66 15.07
C THR A 84 -2.13 12.12 13.87
N ALA A 85 -3.36 12.60 14.12
CA ALA A 85 -4.21 13.17 13.08
C ALA A 85 -3.56 14.41 12.45
N GLU A 86 -2.98 15.27 13.26
CA GLU A 86 -2.29 16.49 12.84
C GLU A 86 -1.05 16.16 11.99
N GLN A 87 -0.30 15.11 12.37
CA GLN A 87 0.83 14.65 11.60
C GLN A 87 0.41 14.04 10.25
N ARG A 88 -0.74 13.34 10.20
CA ARG A 88 -1.29 12.83 8.93
C ARG A 88 -1.76 13.96 8.01
N GLU A 89 -2.39 15.00 8.55
CA GLU A 89 -2.76 16.19 7.80
C GLU A 89 -1.51 16.93 7.30
N TYR A 90 -0.52 17.09 8.16
CA TYR A 90 0.75 17.74 7.80
C TYR A 90 1.45 17.01 6.63
N ILE A 91 1.64 15.70 6.70
CA ILE A 91 2.32 14.96 5.62
C ILE A 91 1.51 14.97 4.31
N TYR A 92 0.19 14.97 4.38
CA TYR A 92 -0.68 15.11 3.22
C TYR A 92 -0.36 16.40 2.43
N HIS A 93 -0.23 17.53 3.13
CA HIS A 93 0.14 18.81 2.50
C HIS A 93 1.59 18.83 2.06
N ARG A 94 2.50 18.37 2.93
CA ARG A 94 3.94 18.37 2.66
C ARG A 94 4.34 17.59 1.41
N ILE A 95 3.79 16.38 1.23
CA ILE A 95 4.08 15.59 0.02
C ILE A 95 3.58 16.29 -1.25
N ARG A 96 2.47 17.02 -1.18
CA ARG A 96 1.97 17.80 -2.32
C ARG A 96 2.85 19.00 -2.65
N GLU A 97 3.42 19.65 -1.65
CA GLU A 97 4.42 20.72 -1.83
C GLU A 97 5.67 20.15 -2.54
N VAL A 98 6.20 19.04 -2.05
CA VAL A 98 7.39 18.38 -2.64
C VAL A 98 7.14 17.99 -4.11
N ARG A 99 5.92 17.57 -4.45
CA ARG A 99 5.52 17.20 -5.81
C ARG A 99 5.15 18.39 -6.70
N ALA A 100 5.10 19.62 -6.17
CA ALA A 100 4.67 20.78 -6.93
C ALA A 100 5.62 21.05 -8.12
N LYS A 101 5.06 21.53 -9.23
CA LYS A 101 5.85 21.87 -10.42
C LYS A 101 6.78 23.07 -10.21
N GLU A 102 6.34 24.01 -9.37
CA GLU A 102 7.11 25.21 -8.99
C GLU A 102 7.51 25.08 -7.52
N GLY A 103 8.78 25.18 -7.23
CA GLY A 103 9.32 25.06 -5.86
C GLY A 103 9.33 23.65 -5.28
N GLY A 104 8.99 22.61 -6.06
CA GLY A 104 9.09 21.22 -5.64
C GLY A 104 10.52 20.67 -5.75
N LYS A 105 10.69 19.41 -5.33
CA LYS A 105 11.98 18.70 -5.38
C LYS A 105 12.08 17.79 -6.60
N GLU A 106 13.31 17.49 -7.05
CA GLU A 106 13.57 16.59 -8.20
C GLU A 106 13.45 15.10 -7.82
N ILE A 107 12.41 14.75 -7.06
CA ILE A 107 12.11 13.38 -6.66
C ILE A 107 10.60 13.16 -6.74
N PHE A 108 10.18 12.00 -7.29
CA PHE A 108 8.77 11.64 -7.30
C PHE A 108 8.39 10.97 -5.97
N VAL A 109 7.53 11.62 -5.19
CA VAL A 109 7.11 11.12 -3.89
C VAL A 109 5.67 10.61 -3.94
N MET A 110 5.46 9.38 -3.47
CA MET A 110 4.13 8.76 -3.32
C MET A 110 3.77 8.67 -1.84
N ASP A 111 2.54 8.97 -1.49
CA ASP A 111 1.99 8.78 -0.15
C ASP A 111 0.91 7.70 -0.18
N PHE A 112 1.28 6.48 0.19
CA PHE A 112 0.44 5.30 -0.01
C PHE A 112 -0.96 5.43 0.57
N GLN A 113 -1.09 5.98 1.79
CA GLN A 113 -2.37 6.11 2.46
C GLN A 113 -3.16 7.34 2.02
N ASN A 114 -2.49 8.44 1.65
CA ASN A 114 -3.15 9.70 1.35
C ASN A 114 -3.33 9.96 -0.16
N ASP A 115 -2.80 9.10 -1.03
CA ASP A 115 -2.97 9.17 -2.48
C ASP A 115 -4.20 8.37 -2.99
N GLY A 116 -5.08 7.93 -2.10
CA GLY A 116 -6.28 7.17 -2.44
C GLY A 116 -7.20 7.87 -3.46
N GLU A 117 -7.25 9.21 -3.45
CA GLU A 117 -8.02 10.00 -4.41
C GLU A 117 -7.57 9.81 -5.86
N PHE A 118 -6.26 9.60 -6.10
CA PHE A 118 -5.70 9.42 -7.46
C PHE A 118 -5.94 8.01 -8.02
N VAL A 119 -6.18 7.03 -7.14
CA VAL A 119 -6.37 5.63 -7.50
C VAL A 119 -7.79 5.10 -7.22
N GLY A 120 -8.69 5.97 -6.76
CA GLY A 120 -10.08 5.63 -6.48
C GLY A 120 -10.26 4.74 -5.25
N GLY A 121 -9.51 4.99 -4.19
CA GLY A 121 -9.60 4.29 -2.90
C GLY A 121 -8.58 3.16 -2.73
N CYS A 122 -8.90 2.17 -1.91
CA CYS A 122 -8.01 1.04 -1.63
C CYS A 122 -7.74 0.20 -2.88
N ILE A 123 -6.48 -0.11 -3.15
CA ILE A 123 -6.03 -0.91 -4.31
C ILE A 123 -5.92 -2.41 -4.01
N ALA A 124 -6.10 -2.82 -2.77
CA ALA A 124 -5.90 -4.19 -2.27
C ALA A 124 -7.05 -5.15 -2.65
N GLY A 125 -6.96 -6.38 -2.17
CA GLY A 125 -7.98 -7.41 -2.37
C GLY A 125 -8.11 -7.87 -3.81
N GLY A 126 -7.02 -7.85 -4.59
CA GLY A 126 -6.99 -8.26 -5.98
C GLY A 126 -7.52 -7.21 -6.96
N ARG A 127 -7.84 -5.98 -6.52
CA ARG A 127 -8.27 -4.90 -7.42
C ARG A 127 -7.11 -4.47 -8.32
N ASN A 128 -5.98 -4.07 -7.76
CA ASN A 128 -4.76 -3.70 -8.48
C ASN A 128 -3.56 -4.49 -7.98
N TYR A 129 -3.61 -5.02 -6.76
CA TYR A 129 -2.59 -5.89 -6.22
C TYR A 129 -3.15 -6.81 -5.12
N CYS A 130 -2.38 -7.86 -4.81
CA CYS A 130 -2.51 -8.71 -3.63
C CYS A 130 -1.11 -9.05 -3.10
N HIS A 131 -1.04 -9.63 -1.93
CA HIS A 131 0.19 -10.12 -1.34
C HIS A 131 0.19 -11.66 -1.30
N ILE A 132 1.33 -12.30 -1.52
CA ILE A 132 1.52 -13.73 -1.33
C ILE A 132 2.62 -13.90 -0.29
N ASN A 133 2.28 -14.50 0.84
CA ASN A 133 3.22 -14.70 1.92
C ASN A 133 4.16 -15.90 1.66
N PRO A 134 5.22 -16.11 2.46
CA PRO A 134 6.15 -17.21 2.27
C PRO A 134 5.53 -18.61 2.35
N LYS A 135 4.38 -18.75 3.03
CA LYS A 135 3.62 -20.02 3.10
C LYS A 135 2.77 -20.26 1.85
N GLY A 136 2.59 -19.24 1.00
CA GLY A 136 1.79 -19.28 -0.21
C GLY A 136 0.35 -18.80 -0.03
N ASP A 137 -0.02 -18.28 1.13
CA ASP A 137 -1.35 -17.71 1.35
C ASP A 137 -1.50 -16.41 0.58
N VAL A 138 -2.65 -16.23 -0.08
CA VAL A 138 -2.93 -15.06 -0.91
C VAL A 138 -3.76 -14.08 -0.11
N GLU A 139 -3.12 -13.01 0.34
CA GLU A 139 -3.63 -12.00 1.25
C GLU A 139 -4.09 -10.75 0.51
N PRO A 140 -5.08 -10.00 1.01
CA PRO A 140 -5.54 -8.77 0.36
C PRO A 140 -4.44 -7.73 0.20
N CYS A 141 -3.57 -7.59 1.20
CA CYS A 141 -2.56 -6.55 1.33
C CYS A 141 -1.40 -7.04 2.18
N VAL A 142 -0.21 -6.49 1.97
CA VAL A 142 0.98 -6.75 2.81
C VAL A 142 0.79 -6.42 4.29
N PHE A 143 -0.26 -5.67 4.63
CA PHE A 143 -0.60 -5.28 6.01
C PHE A 143 -1.81 -6.05 6.58
N ILE A 144 -2.46 -6.89 5.79
CA ILE A 144 -3.69 -7.57 6.19
C ILE A 144 -3.51 -9.07 5.97
N HIS A 145 -3.08 -9.74 7.05
CA HIS A 145 -2.68 -11.13 7.06
C HIS A 145 -3.87 -12.05 7.35
N TYR A 146 -4.85 -12.05 6.44
CA TYR A 146 -6.00 -12.95 6.46
C TYR A 146 -6.25 -13.52 5.07
N SER A 147 -6.51 -14.82 4.99
CA SER A 147 -6.80 -15.50 3.74
C SER A 147 -7.63 -16.77 3.95
N SER A 148 -8.24 -17.25 2.89
CA SER A 148 -8.85 -18.58 2.77
C SER A 148 -8.37 -19.32 1.52
N ALA A 149 -7.28 -18.85 0.90
CA ALA A 149 -6.74 -19.43 -0.33
C ALA A 149 -5.20 -19.43 -0.37
N ASN A 150 -4.63 -20.53 -0.84
CA ASN A 150 -3.20 -20.70 -0.97
C ASN A 150 -2.83 -21.02 -2.42
N ILE A 151 -1.79 -20.32 -2.94
CA ILE A 151 -1.35 -20.46 -4.35
C ILE A 151 -0.73 -21.84 -4.66
N ARG A 152 -0.35 -22.60 -3.64
CA ARG A 152 0.15 -23.98 -3.81
C ARG A 152 -0.97 -24.98 -4.01
N GLU A 153 -2.20 -24.63 -3.67
CA GLU A 153 -3.38 -25.49 -3.72
C GLU A 153 -4.36 -25.10 -4.83
N LYS A 154 -4.37 -23.80 -5.17
CA LYS A 154 -5.31 -23.21 -6.12
C LYS A 154 -4.57 -22.36 -7.15
N SER A 155 -5.13 -22.21 -8.34
CA SER A 155 -4.61 -21.26 -9.33
C SER A 155 -4.73 -19.81 -8.81
N LEU A 156 -3.90 -18.90 -9.31
CA LEU A 156 -3.97 -17.48 -8.95
C LEU A 156 -5.38 -16.91 -9.19
N LEU A 157 -6.03 -17.30 -10.29
CA LEU A 157 -7.38 -16.83 -10.61
C LEU A 157 -8.42 -17.29 -9.58
N GLU A 158 -8.30 -18.52 -9.07
CA GLU A 158 -9.17 -19.01 -7.98
C GLU A 158 -8.87 -18.29 -6.67
N CYS A 159 -7.59 -18.05 -6.34
CA CYS A 159 -7.20 -17.27 -5.18
C CYS A 159 -7.75 -15.84 -5.23
N LEU A 160 -7.71 -15.18 -6.38
CA LEU A 160 -8.28 -13.85 -6.58
C LEU A 160 -9.82 -13.80 -6.48
N LYS A 161 -10.47 -14.98 -6.51
CA LYS A 161 -11.92 -15.12 -6.32
C LYS A 161 -12.30 -15.65 -4.94
N GLN A 162 -11.36 -15.72 -3.99
CA GLN A 162 -11.65 -16.14 -2.64
C GLN A 162 -12.70 -15.21 -1.97
N PRO A 163 -13.49 -15.71 -1.00
CA PRO A 163 -14.57 -14.95 -0.39
C PRO A 163 -14.14 -13.57 0.14
N LEU A 164 -12.98 -13.48 0.82
CA LEU A 164 -12.47 -12.21 1.34
C LEU A 164 -12.20 -11.20 0.22
N PHE A 165 -11.64 -11.63 -0.92
CA PHE A 165 -11.39 -10.73 -2.06
C PHE A 165 -12.69 -10.29 -2.73
N MET A 166 -13.70 -11.17 -2.77
CA MET A 166 -15.02 -10.78 -3.25
C MET A 166 -15.68 -9.75 -2.33
N ALA A 167 -15.55 -9.91 -0.99
CA ALA A 167 -16.03 -8.92 -0.04
C ALA A 167 -15.32 -7.57 -0.21
N TYR A 168 -14.00 -7.57 -0.49
CA TYR A 168 -13.25 -6.36 -0.84
C TYR A 168 -13.80 -5.69 -2.10
N ARG A 169 -14.01 -6.45 -3.16
CA ARG A 169 -14.53 -5.94 -4.44
C ARG A 169 -15.93 -5.33 -4.27
N ASP A 170 -16.79 -6.02 -3.57
CA ASP A 170 -18.20 -5.64 -3.44
C ASP A 170 -18.38 -4.50 -2.42
N GLY A 171 -17.46 -4.36 -1.45
CA GLY A 171 -17.47 -3.32 -0.42
C GLY A 171 -16.75 -2.01 -0.81
N GLN A 172 -15.98 -1.99 -1.89
CA GLN A 172 -15.26 -0.77 -2.30
C GLN A 172 -16.15 0.23 -3.04
N PRO A 173 -15.94 1.55 -2.83
CA PRO A 173 -15.02 2.15 -1.88
C PRO A 173 -15.51 1.97 -0.44
N PHE A 174 -14.59 1.63 0.48
CA PHE A 174 -14.91 1.41 1.90
C PHE A 174 -15.36 2.68 2.63
N ASN A 175 -15.10 3.85 2.06
CA ASN A 175 -15.48 5.15 2.57
C ASN A 175 -15.70 6.13 1.43
N ASP A 176 -16.65 7.05 1.57
CA ASP A 176 -16.87 8.13 0.58
C ASP A 176 -15.70 9.13 0.57
N ASN A 177 -14.99 9.28 1.69
CA ASN A 177 -13.77 10.06 1.77
C ASN A 177 -12.57 9.22 1.29
N MET A 178 -12.00 9.56 0.13
CA MET A 178 -10.87 8.86 -0.48
C MET A 178 -9.55 8.99 0.29
N LEU A 179 -9.48 9.85 1.30
CA LEU A 179 -8.39 9.91 2.27
C LEU A 179 -8.53 8.90 3.40
N ARG A 180 -9.63 8.12 3.39
CA ARG A 180 -9.92 7.04 4.34
C ARG A 180 -10.15 5.71 3.61
N PRO A 181 -9.23 5.29 2.71
CA PRO A 181 -9.49 4.16 1.83
C PRO A 181 -9.27 2.80 2.49
N CYS A 182 -8.52 2.73 3.59
CA CYS A 182 -8.08 1.46 4.16
C CYS A 182 -9.15 0.83 5.07
N PRO A 183 -9.52 -0.43 4.82
CA PRO A 183 -10.49 -1.12 5.68
C PRO A 183 -9.93 -1.46 7.07
N MET A 184 -8.58 -1.51 7.22
CA MET A 184 -7.95 -1.78 8.51
C MET A 184 -7.74 -0.49 9.31
N LEU A 185 -7.11 0.51 8.70
CA LEU A 185 -6.64 1.70 9.41
C LEU A 185 -7.78 2.69 9.71
N GLU A 186 -8.64 2.94 8.72
CA GLU A 186 -9.69 3.94 8.79
C GLU A 186 -11.11 3.37 8.98
N ASN A 187 -11.31 2.09 8.65
CA ASN A 187 -12.62 1.44 8.68
C ASN A 187 -12.54 0.04 9.32
N PRO A 188 -11.94 -0.09 10.53
CA PRO A 188 -11.61 -1.39 11.13
C PRO A 188 -12.82 -2.30 11.33
N GLU A 189 -14.01 -1.75 11.57
CA GLU A 189 -15.26 -2.50 11.71
C GLU A 189 -15.62 -3.23 10.41
N LEU A 190 -15.31 -2.64 9.25
CA LEU A 190 -15.55 -3.29 7.96
C LEU A 190 -14.60 -4.46 7.73
N LEU A 191 -13.32 -4.33 8.10
CA LEU A 191 -12.38 -5.43 8.00
C LEU A 191 -12.81 -6.59 8.89
N GLN A 192 -13.14 -6.31 10.15
CA GLN A 192 -13.59 -7.31 11.11
C GLN A 192 -14.81 -8.07 10.57
N LYS A 193 -15.80 -7.33 10.07
CA LYS A 193 -16.99 -7.92 9.46
C LYS A 193 -16.65 -8.81 8.26
N MET A 194 -15.81 -8.32 7.33
CA MET A 194 -15.41 -9.10 6.15
C MET A 194 -14.68 -10.40 6.52
N VAL A 195 -13.75 -10.35 7.47
CA VAL A 195 -13.01 -11.55 7.93
C VAL A 195 -13.97 -12.57 8.52
N HIS A 196 -14.91 -12.17 9.40
CA HIS A 196 -15.88 -13.08 10.00
C HIS A 196 -16.86 -13.67 8.98
N GLU A 197 -17.46 -12.85 8.12
CA GLU A 197 -18.46 -13.31 7.16
C GLU A 197 -17.87 -14.25 6.10
N THR A 198 -16.57 -14.10 5.80
CA THR A 198 -15.89 -14.91 4.78
C THR A 198 -15.18 -16.13 5.32
N GLY A 199 -15.06 -16.26 6.65
CA GLY A 199 -14.32 -17.32 7.30
C GLY A 199 -12.83 -17.31 7.02
N ALA A 200 -12.28 -16.15 6.63
CA ALA A 200 -10.84 -15.99 6.48
C ALA A 200 -10.12 -16.13 7.83
N HIS A 201 -8.98 -16.80 7.83
CA HIS A 201 -8.18 -17.01 9.04
C HIS A 201 -6.89 -16.20 8.99
N SER A 202 -6.29 -15.98 10.18
CA SER A 202 -4.98 -15.32 10.27
C SER A 202 -3.90 -16.16 9.58
N THR A 203 -3.10 -15.50 8.78
CA THR A 203 -1.98 -16.08 8.02
C THR A 203 -0.62 -15.62 8.55
N ASP A 204 -0.60 -14.95 9.70
CA ASP A 204 0.62 -14.53 10.35
C ASP A 204 1.60 -15.69 10.53
N VAL A 205 2.88 -15.39 10.30
CA VAL A 205 3.92 -16.43 10.27
C VAL A 205 4.37 -16.82 11.66
N GLU A 206 4.46 -15.83 12.58
CA GLU A 206 4.96 -16.05 13.93
C GLU A 206 3.83 -16.45 14.89
N GLU A 207 2.82 -15.60 14.99
CA GLU A 207 1.71 -15.77 15.93
C GLU A 207 0.43 -15.24 15.28
N ALA A 208 -0.60 -16.09 15.23
CA ALA A 208 -1.89 -15.74 14.64
C ALA A 208 -2.53 -14.55 15.40
N GLU A 209 -2.75 -13.45 14.68
CA GLU A 209 -3.40 -12.27 15.25
C GLU A 209 -4.91 -12.35 15.03
N PRO A 210 -5.77 -12.31 16.09
CA PRO A 210 -7.20 -12.15 15.94
C PRO A 210 -7.55 -10.81 15.29
N VAL A 211 -8.56 -10.80 14.43
CA VAL A 211 -8.95 -9.56 13.71
C VAL A 211 -9.44 -8.47 14.66
N GLU A 212 -10.03 -8.85 15.80
CA GLU A 212 -10.44 -7.93 16.86
C GLU A 212 -9.25 -7.20 17.47
N HIS A 213 -8.16 -7.94 17.71
CA HIS A 213 -6.93 -7.36 18.26
C HIS A 213 -6.30 -6.39 17.27
N LEU A 214 -6.17 -6.77 16.01
CA LEU A 214 -5.67 -5.90 14.95
C LEU A 214 -6.51 -4.62 14.81
N CYS A 215 -7.83 -4.76 14.71
CA CYS A 215 -8.78 -3.66 14.55
C CYS A 215 -8.79 -2.74 15.77
N GLY A 216 -8.71 -3.30 16.98
CA GLY A 216 -8.64 -2.53 18.23
C GLY A 216 -7.46 -1.55 18.27
N LYS A 217 -6.31 -1.92 17.71
CA LYS A 217 -5.14 -1.04 17.61
C LYS A 217 -5.38 0.15 16.67
N CYS A 218 -6.29 0.03 15.70
CA CYS A 218 -6.60 1.06 14.71
C CYS A 218 -7.74 2.00 15.13
N GLU A 219 -8.53 1.67 16.16
CA GLU A 219 -9.70 2.46 16.56
C GLU A 219 -9.40 3.94 16.86
N ALA A 220 -8.26 4.23 17.50
CA ALA A 220 -7.88 5.61 17.80
C ALA A 220 -7.71 6.43 16.52
N VAL A 221 -7.03 5.88 15.52
CA VAL A 221 -6.81 6.53 14.21
C VAL A 221 -8.13 6.70 13.46
N SER A 222 -8.97 5.66 13.47
CA SER A 222 -10.29 5.70 12.83
C SER A 222 -11.17 6.82 13.37
N ARG A 223 -11.18 7.04 14.70
CA ARG A 223 -11.98 8.11 15.35
C ARG A 223 -11.49 9.51 14.97
N TYR A 224 -10.19 9.76 14.91
CA TYR A 224 -9.65 11.06 14.53
C TYR A 224 -9.94 11.40 13.06
N ALA A 225 -9.84 10.41 12.19
CA ALA A 225 -10.14 10.60 10.77
C ALA A 225 -11.62 10.99 10.52
N SER A 226 -12.55 10.68 11.45
CA SER A 226 -13.96 11.09 11.34
C SER A 226 -14.23 12.53 11.73
N SER A 227 -13.32 13.21 12.44
CA SER A 227 -13.48 14.57 12.95
C SER A 227 -12.76 15.66 12.15
N SER A 228 -11.94 15.31 11.18
CA SER A 228 -11.24 16.30 10.35
C SER A 228 -12.17 16.93 9.32
N PRO A 229 -12.30 18.28 9.24
CA PRO A 229 -13.17 18.98 8.30
C PRO A 229 -12.56 19.08 6.89
N GLY A 230 -12.05 17.98 6.34
CA GLY A 230 -11.45 17.90 5.02
C GLY A 230 -12.39 17.35 3.94
N GLY A 231 -13.68 17.61 4.03
CA GLY A 231 -14.69 17.16 3.08
C GLY A 231 -15.61 18.28 2.61
N GLY A 232 -15.05 19.43 2.25
CA GLY A 232 -15.77 20.43 1.47
C GLY A 232 -16.09 19.85 0.10
N ALA A 233 -17.36 19.54 -0.13
CA ALA A 233 -17.88 19.09 -1.40
C ALA A 233 -17.68 20.14 -2.48
N ASP A 234 -16.55 20.13 -3.16
CA ASP A 234 -16.46 20.66 -4.51
C ASP A 234 -16.89 19.57 -5.48
N GLY A 235 -18.04 19.83 -6.08
CA GLY A 235 -18.79 18.88 -6.88
C GLY A 235 -18.06 18.38 -8.12
N HIS A 236 -17.22 17.38 -7.94
CA HIS A 236 -16.81 16.54 -9.06
C HIS A 236 -17.81 15.42 -9.24
N LYS A 237 -18.65 15.60 -10.26
CA LYS A 237 -19.63 14.61 -10.73
C LYS A 237 -18.99 13.24 -10.82
N ARG A 238 -19.58 12.30 -10.09
CA ARG A 238 -19.27 10.86 -10.12
C ARG A 238 -19.16 10.37 -11.57
N GLY A 239 -17.93 10.26 -12.07
CA GLY A 239 -17.65 9.42 -13.21
C GLY A 239 -17.73 7.97 -12.74
N ARG A 240 -18.78 7.24 -13.14
CA ARG A 240 -18.82 5.78 -12.98
C ARG A 240 -17.59 5.22 -13.68
N CYS A 241 -16.64 4.69 -12.92
CA CYS A 241 -15.65 3.79 -13.48
C CYS A 241 -16.43 2.60 -14.06
N ARG A 242 -16.53 2.55 -15.40
CA ARG A 242 -17.02 1.37 -16.10
C ARG A 242 -16.06 0.25 -15.79
N GLY A 243 -16.58 -0.84 -15.22
CA GLY A 243 -15.84 -2.04 -14.94
C GLY A 243 -15.02 -2.47 -16.15
N PHE A 244 -13.77 -2.81 -15.88
CA PHE A 244 -12.96 -3.55 -16.83
C PHE A 244 -13.60 -4.95 -16.98
N GLU A 245 -14.42 -5.12 -18.02
CA GLU A 245 -14.81 -6.45 -18.46
C GLU A 245 -13.57 -7.11 -19.04
N ILE A 246 -13.02 -8.06 -18.30
CA ILE A 246 -12.03 -8.99 -18.85
C ILE A 246 -12.78 -9.92 -19.79
N HIS A 247 -12.76 -9.61 -21.06
CA HIS A 247 -13.22 -10.52 -22.12
C HIS A 247 -12.18 -11.64 -22.26
N CYS A 248 -12.31 -12.71 -21.50
CA CYS A 248 -11.69 -13.99 -21.82
C CYS A 248 -12.39 -14.53 -23.10
N ARG A 249 -11.81 -14.31 -24.25
CA ARG A 249 -12.15 -15.10 -25.44
C ARG A 249 -11.58 -16.51 -25.24
N CYS A 250 -12.38 -17.41 -24.77
CA CYS A 250 -12.12 -18.83 -24.93
C CYS A 250 -12.20 -19.13 -26.43
N ALA A 251 -11.06 -19.44 -27.05
CA ALA A 251 -11.04 -20.01 -28.39
C ALA A 251 -11.73 -21.38 -28.35
N GLY A 252 -12.92 -21.45 -28.90
CA GLY A 252 -13.60 -22.72 -29.16
C GLY A 252 -12.79 -23.53 -30.19
N THR A 253 -12.52 -24.76 -29.86
CA THR A 253 -11.99 -25.77 -30.76
C THR A 253 -13.09 -26.20 -31.72
N GLY A 254 -12.88 -25.95 -33.02
CA GLY A 254 -13.60 -26.60 -34.12
C GLY A 254 -12.59 -26.89 -35.23
N PRO A 255 -12.65 -28.05 -35.88
CA PRO A 255 -11.62 -28.50 -36.82
C PRO A 255 -11.89 -27.98 -38.22
N ASP A 256 -10.86 -27.64 -38.98
CA ASP A 256 -10.50 -28.11 -40.30
C ASP A 256 -9.63 -27.17 -41.14
N SER A 257 -8.69 -27.80 -41.74
CA SER A 257 -8.11 -27.68 -43.08
C SER A 257 -7.30 -26.44 -43.51
N SER A 258 -6.04 -26.79 -43.81
CA SER A 258 -5.24 -26.38 -44.96
C SER A 258 -4.77 -24.93 -45.12
N GLY A 259 -3.46 -24.76 -45.19
CA GLY A 259 -2.85 -23.60 -45.83
C GLY A 259 -1.46 -23.23 -45.29
N ALA A 260 -0.44 -23.75 -45.95
CA ALA A 260 0.96 -23.43 -45.78
C ALA A 260 1.24 -21.93 -46.04
N GLY A 261 2.13 -21.35 -45.23
CA GLY A 261 2.67 -20.02 -45.49
C GLY A 261 3.86 -19.72 -44.59
N ILE A 262 5.03 -20.03 -45.14
CA ILE A 262 6.35 -19.70 -44.61
C ILE A 262 6.52 -18.15 -44.65
N TYR A 263 6.94 -17.50 -43.56
CA TYR A 263 7.77 -16.30 -43.65
C TYR A 263 8.83 -16.29 -42.55
N ARG A 264 10.07 -16.20 -43.05
CA ARG A 264 11.33 -15.97 -42.31
C ARG A 264 11.59 -14.49 -42.15
N ASN A 265 12.21 -14.16 -41.04
CA ASN A 265 13.24 -13.13 -40.81
C ASN A 265 12.94 -11.63 -41.05
N GLY A 266 13.19 -10.87 -40.02
CA GLY A 266 13.47 -9.46 -39.92
C GLY A 266 13.73 -9.10 -38.48
#